data_2d7134edada678d419a26f7a38962b3b
#
_entry.id   2d7134edada678d419a26f7a38962b3b
#
_cell.length_a   1.000
_cell.length_b   1.000
_cell.length_c   1.000
_cell.angle_alpha   90.00
_cell.angle_beta   90.00
_cell.angle_gamma   90.00
#
_symmetry.space_group_name_H-M   'P 1'
#
loop_
_entity.id
_entity.type
_entity.pdbx_description
1 polymer ?
#
loop_
_entity_poly.entity_id
_entity_poly.type
_entity_poly.pdbx_seq_one_letter_code
_entity_poly.pdbx_strand_id
1 'polypeptide(L)'
;MKIAVTAWKFGSQGLAQELAEQGEIAESLGFDSFWLPENHFTGPAAIPAPLMLLAAVAARTNKIKLGTTSYLLPIRNPILAAEEVAVLDRLSGGRVILGIGRGFQASMFKPFGIPTSEKRKLFKSNLELMITAWKGEPIDEFEGTDITLSPLPVQQPHPPLWVAAFGPLAIKQAGTLGLPYIASPVETLSSLKENILAHQGHVRDTGH
;
A
#
# COMPACT_ATOMS: atom_id res chain seq x y z
N MET A 1 -16.46 15.92 -4.33
CA MET A 1 -15.92 15.04 -3.28
C MET A 1 -15.51 13.74 -3.93
N LYS A 2 -14.34 13.18 -3.63
CA LYS A 2 -13.94 11.86 -4.11
C LYS A 2 -14.38 10.82 -3.08
N ILE A 3 -15.04 9.75 -3.53
CA ILE A 3 -15.53 8.69 -2.66
C ILE A 3 -14.83 7.40 -3.06
N ALA A 4 -14.19 6.76 -2.08
CA ALA A 4 -13.56 5.45 -2.21
C ALA A 4 -14.48 4.36 -1.66
N VAL A 5 -14.34 3.15 -2.15
CA VAL A 5 -15.02 1.98 -1.61
C VAL A 5 -14.01 0.85 -1.40
N THR A 6 -14.20 0.08 -0.36
CA THR A 6 -13.52 -1.21 -0.18
C THR A 6 -14.44 -2.33 -0.64
N ALA A 7 -13.87 -3.50 -0.94
CA ALA A 7 -14.67 -4.67 -1.24
C ALA A 7 -15.67 -4.97 -0.11
N TRP A 8 -16.89 -5.36 -0.46
CA TRP A 8 -18.00 -5.57 0.50
C TRP A 8 -18.41 -7.03 0.64
N LYS A 9 -17.81 -7.93 -0.15
CA LYS A 9 -18.03 -9.37 -0.06
C LYS A 9 -16.71 -10.10 -0.16
N PHE A 10 -16.43 -10.95 0.82
CA PHE A 10 -15.22 -11.74 0.95
C PHE A 10 -15.59 -13.19 1.30
N GLY A 11 -14.67 -14.13 1.05
CA GLY A 11 -14.75 -15.46 1.63
C GLY A 11 -15.42 -16.50 0.76
N SER A 12 -15.51 -16.31 -0.55
CA SER A 12 -15.96 -17.35 -1.48
C SER A 12 -14.80 -18.07 -2.17
N GLN A 13 -15.08 -19.18 -2.83
CA GLN A 13 -14.11 -19.91 -3.63
C GLN A 13 -13.66 -19.15 -4.88
N GLY A 14 -14.42 -18.15 -5.33
CA GLY A 14 -14.13 -17.31 -6.49
C GLY A 14 -13.58 -15.93 -6.14
N LEU A 15 -12.86 -15.79 -5.03
CA LEU A 15 -12.46 -14.50 -4.44
C LEU A 15 -11.92 -13.47 -5.46
N ALA A 16 -10.98 -13.88 -6.32
CA ALA A 16 -10.39 -12.96 -7.31
C ALA A 16 -11.42 -12.51 -8.36
N GLN A 17 -12.28 -13.41 -8.83
CA GLN A 17 -13.34 -13.08 -9.78
C GLN A 17 -14.39 -12.18 -9.14
N GLU A 18 -14.84 -12.50 -7.95
CA GLU A 18 -15.82 -11.69 -7.20
C GLU A 18 -15.29 -10.29 -6.89
N LEU A 19 -14.02 -10.15 -6.53
CA LEU A 19 -13.41 -8.85 -6.29
C LEU A 19 -13.28 -8.04 -7.59
N ALA A 20 -12.97 -8.70 -8.70
CA ALA A 20 -12.94 -8.04 -10.01
C ALA A 20 -14.33 -7.52 -10.41
N GLU A 21 -15.40 -8.29 -10.19
CA GLU A 21 -16.78 -7.88 -10.42
C GLU A 21 -17.19 -6.70 -9.51
N GLN A 22 -16.82 -6.73 -8.23
CA GLN A 22 -17.09 -5.63 -7.32
C GLN A 22 -16.37 -4.33 -7.77
N GLY A 23 -15.14 -4.44 -8.26
CA GLY A 23 -14.40 -3.30 -8.81
C GLY A 23 -15.08 -2.71 -10.05
N GLU A 24 -15.57 -3.56 -10.94
CA GLU A 24 -16.32 -3.17 -12.14
C GLU A 24 -17.65 -2.48 -11.79
N ILE A 25 -18.38 -3.00 -10.81
CA ILE A 25 -19.59 -2.37 -10.28
C ILE A 25 -19.25 -1.01 -9.65
N ALA A 26 -18.20 -0.93 -8.84
CA ALA A 26 -17.76 0.32 -8.22
C ALA A 26 -17.41 1.37 -9.29
N GLU A 27 -16.73 0.98 -10.37
CA GLU A 27 -16.43 1.88 -11.48
C GLU A 27 -17.72 2.35 -12.15
N SER A 28 -18.66 1.46 -12.42
CA SER A 28 -19.95 1.80 -13.09
C SER A 28 -20.81 2.76 -12.25
N LEU A 29 -20.69 2.68 -10.93
CA LEU A 29 -21.37 3.57 -9.98
C LEU A 29 -20.63 4.91 -9.77
N GLY A 30 -19.46 5.10 -10.38
CA GLY A 30 -18.70 6.34 -10.33
C GLY A 30 -17.87 6.57 -9.07
N PHE A 31 -17.51 5.51 -8.34
CA PHE A 31 -16.52 5.62 -7.26
C PHE A 31 -15.15 6.01 -7.81
N ASP A 32 -14.41 6.85 -7.06
CA ASP A 32 -13.07 7.32 -7.46
C ASP A 32 -12.01 6.21 -7.34
N SER A 33 -12.14 5.36 -6.34
CA SER A 33 -11.16 4.32 -6.07
C SER A 33 -11.74 3.09 -5.36
N PHE A 34 -11.13 1.93 -5.65
CA PHE A 34 -11.44 0.63 -5.04
C PHE A 34 -10.23 0.15 -4.23
N TRP A 35 -10.46 -0.23 -2.97
CA TRP A 35 -9.39 -0.51 -2.03
C TRP A 35 -9.48 -1.91 -1.44
N LEU A 36 -8.34 -2.57 -1.27
CA LEU A 36 -8.25 -3.87 -0.59
C LEU A 36 -7.35 -3.80 0.63
N PRO A 37 -7.79 -4.36 1.77
CA PRO A 37 -6.93 -4.56 2.92
C PRO A 37 -5.94 -5.71 2.65
N GLU A 38 -4.89 -5.80 3.46
CA GLU A 38 -4.07 -6.99 3.57
C GLU A 38 -4.22 -7.58 4.97
N ASN A 39 -4.56 -8.85 5.01
CA ASN A 39 -4.61 -9.61 6.25
C ASN A 39 -4.23 -11.06 6.00
N HIS A 40 -3.59 -11.67 6.99
CA HIS A 40 -3.06 -13.01 6.92
C HIS A 40 -3.64 -13.86 8.04
N PHE A 41 -3.84 -15.16 7.77
CA PHE A 41 -4.23 -16.16 8.76
C PHE A 41 -5.59 -15.88 9.45
N THR A 42 -6.48 -15.15 8.78
CA THR A 42 -7.82 -14.77 9.28
C THR A 42 -8.93 -15.68 8.77
N GLY A 43 -8.59 -16.89 8.33
CA GLY A 43 -9.55 -17.86 7.78
C GLY A 43 -9.96 -17.55 6.33
N PRO A 44 -11.17 -17.99 5.91
CA PRO A 44 -11.61 -17.90 4.51
C PRO A 44 -11.70 -16.48 3.93
N ALA A 45 -11.81 -15.48 4.79
CA ALA A 45 -11.86 -14.06 4.38
C ALA A 45 -10.47 -13.39 4.32
N ALA A 46 -9.39 -14.17 4.39
CA ALA A 46 -8.03 -13.63 4.31
C ALA A 46 -7.74 -13.05 2.91
N ILE A 47 -7.09 -11.90 2.89
CA ILE A 47 -6.58 -11.24 1.68
C ILE A 47 -5.05 -11.09 1.82
N PRO A 48 -4.28 -12.17 1.61
CA PRO A 48 -2.84 -12.15 1.83
C PRO A 48 -2.05 -11.51 0.69
N ALA A 49 -2.64 -11.36 -0.48
CA ALA A 49 -1.98 -10.85 -1.69
C ALA A 49 -2.84 -9.78 -2.40
N PRO A 50 -3.00 -8.58 -1.80
CA PRO A 50 -3.90 -7.57 -2.35
C PRO A 50 -3.50 -7.10 -3.76
N LEU A 51 -2.21 -7.03 -4.10
CA LEU A 51 -1.77 -6.61 -5.44
C LEU A 51 -2.20 -7.61 -6.52
N MET A 52 -2.11 -8.91 -6.24
CA MET A 52 -2.56 -9.95 -7.16
C MET A 52 -4.08 -9.86 -7.42
N LEU A 53 -4.86 -9.60 -6.37
CA LEU A 53 -6.31 -9.43 -6.47
C LEU A 53 -6.67 -8.11 -7.18
N LEU A 54 -5.94 -7.04 -6.93
CA LEU A 54 -6.10 -5.77 -7.65
C LEU A 54 -5.72 -5.89 -9.13
N ALA A 55 -4.82 -6.81 -9.52
CA ALA A 55 -4.55 -7.09 -10.93
C ALA A 55 -5.78 -7.65 -11.65
N ALA A 56 -6.57 -8.51 -10.98
CA ALA A 56 -7.84 -8.99 -11.53
C ALA A 56 -8.86 -7.85 -11.69
N VAL A 57 -8.92 -6.92 -10.74
CA VAL A 57 -9.76 -5.71 -10.86
C VAL A 57 -9.27 -4.81 -11.99
N ALA A 58 -7.95 -4.61 -12.10
CA ALA A 58 -7.33 -3.79 -13.15
C ALA A 58 -7.69 -4.27 -14.56
N ALA A 59 -7.73 -5.60 -14.76
CA ALA A 59 -8.04 -6.22 -16.04
C ALA A 59 -9.50 -6.02 -16.50
N ARG A 60 -10.41 -5.69 -15.57
CA ARG A 60 -11.85 -5.49 -15.84
C ARG A 60 -12.32 -4.03 -15.75
N THR A 61 -11.41 -3.12 -15.36
CA THR A 61 -11.72 -1.71 -15.14
C THR A 61 -10.78 -0.80 -15.92
N ASN A 62 -11.20 0.42 -16.21
CA ASN A 62 -10.43 1.34 -17.04
C ASN A 62 -10.12 2.69 -16.38
N LYS A 63 -10.84 3.08 -15.34
CA LYS A 63 -10.76 4.44 -14.75
C LYS A 63 -10.58 4.44 -13.24
N ILE A 64 -11.24 3.52 -12.53
CA ILE A 64 -11.20 3.47 -11.07
C ILE A 64 -9.78 3.24 -10.58
N LYS A 65 -9.33 3.99 -9.58
CA LYS A 65 -8.03 3.82 -8.95
C LYS A 65 -8.03 2.60 -8.05
N LEU A 66 -6.88 2.00 -7.91
CA LEU A 66 -6.67 0.74 -7.22
C LEU A 66 -5.78 0.96 -6.00
N GLY A 67 -6.34 0.82 -4.81
CA GLY A 67 -5.65 1.12 -3.56
C GLY A 67 -5.46 -0.08 -2.64
N THR A 68 -4.47 0.00 -1.77
CA THR A 68 -4.26 -0.95 -0.66
C THR A 68 -4.43 -0.26 0.71
N THR A 69 -5.09 -0.94 1.68
CA THR A 69 -5.32 -0.43 3.04
C THR A 69 -5.00 -1.47 4.12
N SER A 70 -3.76 -1.85 4.30
CA SER A 70 -2.50 -1.38 3.73
C SER A 70 -1.66 -2.56 3.23
N TYR A 71 -0.76 -2.32 2.30
CA TYR A 71 0.28 -3.25 1.88
C TYR A 71 1.39 -3.29 2.95
N LEU A 72 1.68 -4.47 3.50
CA LEU A 72 2.53 -4.61 4.68
C LEU A 72 4.01 -4.74 4.30
N LEU A 73 4.76 -3.65 4.33
CA LEU A 73 6.17 -3.62 3.92
C LEU A 73 7.11 -4.50 4.75
N PRO A 74 6.96 -4.61 6.10
CA PRO A 74 7.96 -5.33 6.90
C PRO A 74 8.09 -6.81 6.62
N ILE A 75 7.07 -7.44 6.04
CA ILE A 75 7.06 -8.89 5.75
C ILE A 75 7.53 -9.21 4.32
N ARG A 76 7.98 -8.20 3.56
CA ARG A 76 8.29 -8.36 2.13
C ARG A 76 9.77 -8.19 1.84
N ASN A 77 10.23 -8.88 0.80
CA ASN A 77 11.44 -8.48 0.09
C ASN A 77 11.14 -7.18 -0.67
N PRO A 78 11.87 -6.09 -0.43
CA PRO A 78 11.58 -4.78 -1.02
C PRO A 78 11.77 -4.74 -2.55
N ILE A 79 12.67 -5.53 -3.11
CA ILE A 79 12.88 -5.60 -4.57
C ILE A 79 11.67 -6.26 -5.23
N LEU A 80 11.26 -7.44 -4.77
CA LEU A 80 10.07 -8.11 -5.28
C LEU A 80 8.82 -7.24 -5.13
N ALA A 81 8.68 -6.54 -4.00
CA ALA A 81 7.58 -5.63 -3.79
C ALA A 81 7.59 -4.45 -4.78
N ALA A 82 8.76 -3.90 -5.10
CA ALA A 82 8.91 -2.82 -6.07
C ALA A 82 8.53 -3.30 -7.48
N GLU A 83 8.97 -4.51 -7.88
CA GLU A 83 8.61 -5.13 -9.16
C GLU A 83 7.11 -5.36 -9.29
N GLU A 84 6.48 -6.00 -8.28
CA GLU A 84 5.04 -6.29 -8.26
C GLU A 84 4.19 -5.02 -8.38
N VAL A 85 4.56 -3.96 -7.66
CA VAL A 85 3.88 -2.66 -7.73
C VAL A 85 4.06 -2.02 -9.11
N ALA A 86 5.26 -2.05 -9.67
CA ALA A 86 5.53 -1.50 -11.01
C ALA A 86 4.73 -2.24 -12.09
N VAL A 87 4.66 -3.57 -12.01
CA VAL A 87 3.88 -4.40 -12.93
C VAL A 87 2.38 -4.08 -12.81
N LEU A 88 1.84 -3.99 -11.58
CA LEU A 88 0.44 -3.62 -11.38
C LEU A 88 0.14 -2.19 -11.88
N ASP A 89 1.06 -1.25 -11.66
CA ASP A 89 0.90 0.12 -12.13
C ASP A 89 0.84 0.19 -13.66
N ARG A 90 1.70 -0.55 -14.35
CA ARG A 90 1.66 -0.68 -15.83
C ARG A 90 0.40 -1.38 -16.31
N LEU A 91 0.02 -2.51 -15.69
CA LEU A 91 -1.19 -3.25 -16.03
C LEU A 91 -2.44 -2.39 -15.90
N SER A 92 -2.49 -1.54 -14.90
CA SER A 92 -3.61 -0.64 -14.65
C SER A 92 -3.55 0.67 -15.46
N GLY A 93 -2.45 0.95 -16.17
CA GLY A 93 -2.26 2.23 -16.86
C GLY A 93 -2.09 3.42 -15.92
N GLY A 94 -1.37 3.23 -14.80
CA GLY A 94 -1.07 4.31 -13.86
C GLY A 94 -2.23 4.64 -12.89
N ARG A 95 -2.99 3.62 -12.46
CA ARG A 95 -4.13 3.80 -11.54
C ARG A 95 -3.85 3.36 -10.10
N VAL A 96 -2.64 2.90 -9.79
CA VAL A 96 -2.28 2.42 -8.45
C VAL A 96 -2.15 3.58 -7.46
N ILE A 97 -2.67 3.39 -6.25
CA ILE A 97 -2.35 4.16 -5.05
C ILE A 97 -1.87 3.16 -4.00
N LEU A 98 -0.59 3.19 -3.66
CA LEU A 98 -0.04 2.24 -2.72
C LEU A 98 -0.19 2.76 -1.27
N GLY A 99 -1.22 2.28 -0.59
CA GLY A 99 -1.35 2.47 0.85
C GLY A 99 -0.49 1.44 1.58
N ILE A 100 0.52 1.90 2.30
CA ILE A 100 1.52 1.06 2.97
C ILE A 100 1.33 1.03 4.48
N GLY A 101 1.70 -0.08 5.12
CA GLY A 101 1.55 -0.24 6.56
C GLY A 101 2.66 -1.06 7.19
N ARG A 102 2.75 -0.92 8.54
CA ARG A 102 3.71 -1.67 9.35
C ARG A 102 3.16 -2.98 9.90
N GLY A 103 1.86 -3.18 9.78
CA GLY A 103 1.16 -4.24 10.52
C GLY A 103 1.09 -3.97 12.03
N PHE A 104 0.08 -4.53 12.69
CA PHE A 104 -0.13 -4.32 14.13
C PHE A 104 -0.19 -5.63 14.95
N GLN A 105 -0.71 -6.72 14.38
CA GLN A 105 -0.85 -8.00 15.08
C GLN A 105 0.49 -8.72 15.19
N ALA A 106 0.97 -8.93 16.42
CA ALA A 106 2.24 -9.62 16.66
C ALA A 106 2.26 -11.06 16.13
N SER A 107 1.14 -11.78 16.23
CA SER A 107 1.00 -13.16 15.74
C SER A 107 1.19 -13.31 14.24
N MET A 108 0.91 -12.26 13.48
CA MET A 108 1.07 -12.25 12.02
C MET A 108 2.55 -12.33 11.59
N PHE A 109 3.46 -11.71 12.35
CA PHE A 109 4.88 -11.64 11.98
C PHE A 109 5.64 -12.95 12.18
N LYS A 110 5.19 -13.77 13.14
CA LYS A 110 5.87 -15.02 13.52
C LYS A 110 6.06 -15.99 12.35
N PRO A 111 5.03 -16.30 11.54
CA PRO A 111 5.18 -17.20 10.38
C PRO A 111 6.14 -16.65 9.30
N PHE A 112 6.32 -15.35 9.22
CA PHE A 112 7.27 -14.71 8.31
C PHE A 112 8.69 -14.59 8.87
N GLY A 113 8.93 -15.07 10.10
CA GLY A 113 10.24 -14.99 10.75
C GLY A 113 10.68 -13.57 11.12
N ILE A 114 9.75 -12.63 11.21
CA ILE A 114 10.04 -11.21 11.46
C ILE A 114 9.81 -10.89 12.94
N PRO A 115 10.83 -10.45 13.69
CA PRO A 115 10.65 -9.92 15.04
C PRO A 115 9.81 -8.64 15.00
N THR A 116 8.80 -8.54 15.85
CA THR A 116 7.91 -7.35 15.89
C THR A 116 8.64 -6.06 16.27
N SER A 117 9.78 -6.17 16.96
CA SER A 117 10.69 -5.05 17.26
C SER A 117 11.30 -4.42 16.00
N GLU A 118 11.52 -5.20 14.93
CA GLU A 118 12.16 -4.78 13.69
C GLU A 118 11.20 -4.07 12.72
N LYS A 119 9.90 -4.20 12.92
CA LYS A 119 8.89 -3.75 11.94
C LYS A 119 9.00 -2.28 11.52
N ARG A 120 9.48 -1.39 12.40
CA ARG A 120 9.65 0.03 12.06
C ARG A 120 10.88 0.26 11.20
N LYS A 121 11.97 -0.42 11.53
CA LYS A 121 13.23 -0.36 10.77
C LYS A 121 12.99 -0.92 9.38
N LEU A 122 12.41 -2.13 9.29
CA LEU A 122 12.09 -2.78 8.02
C LEU A 122 11.12 -1.95 7.17
N PHE A 123 10.09 -1.35 7.77
CA PHE A 123 9.19 -0.46 7.05
C PHE A 123 9.96 0.69 6.38
N LYS A 124 10.84 1.34 7.13
CA LYS A 124 11.63 2.47 6.62
C LYS A 124 12.60 2.04 5.53
N SER A 125 13.45 1.05 5.82
CA SER A 125 14.48 0.59 4.88
C SER A 125 13.88 0.02 3.58
N ASN A 126 12.77 -0.75 3.69
CA ASN A 126 12.10 -1.31 2.53
C ASN A 126 11.46 -0.21 1.68
N LEU A 127 10.83 0.79 2.30
CA LEU A 127 10.26 1.92 1.57
C LEU A 127 11.33 2.73 0.84
N GLU A 128 12.44 3.04 1.50
CA GLU A 128 13.55 3.79 0.91
C GLU A 128 14.11 3.05 -0.32
N LEU A 129 14.35 1.76 -0.20
CA LEU A 129 14.85 0.95 -1.32
C LEU A 129 13.84 0.86 -2.48
N MET A 130 12.54 0.70 -2.18
CA MET A 130 11.49 0.70 -3.21
C MET A 130 11.42 2.03 -3.95
N ILE A 131 11.53 3.16 -3.24
CA ILE A 131 11.53 4.50 -3.88
C ILE A 131 12.76 4.67 -4.78
N THR A 132 13.95 4.26 -4.32
CA THR A 132 15.18 4.26 -5.13
C THR A 132 14.98 3.44 -6.40
N ALA A 133 14.47 2.22 -6.25
CA ALA A 133 14.23 1.33 -7.38
C ALA A 133 13.25 1.92 -8.41
N TRP A 134 12.12 2.49 -7.98
CA TRP A 134 11.11 3.07 -8.89
C TRP A 134 11.59 4.31 -9.64
N LYS A 135 12.57 5.04 -9.12
CA LYS A 135 13.24 6.14 -9.82
C LYS A 135 14.18 5.66 -10.92
N GLY A 136 14.47 4.34 -10.99
CA GLY A 136 15.46 3.79 -11.89
C GLY A 136 16.91 4.00 -11.43
N GLU A 137 17.10 4.40 -10.17
CA GLU A 137 18.41 4.51 -9.56
C GLU A 137 18.98 3.10 -9.30
N PRO A 138 20.33 2.91 -9.32
CA PRO A 138 20.95 1.63 -8.99
C PRO A 138 20.55 1.13 -7.60
N ILE A 139 20.20 -0.15 -7.51
CA ILE A 139 19.85 -0.84 -6.26
C ILE A 139 20.97 -1.77 -5.81
N ASP A 140 21.87 -2.13 -6.71
CA ASP A 140 23.05 -2.96 -6.49
C ASP A 140 24.00 -2.85 -7.69
N GLU A 141 25.15 -3.52 -7.65
CA GLU A 141 26.13 -3.62 -8.73
C GLU A 141 26.59 -5.06 -8.88
N PHE A 142 26.79 -5.50 -10.10
CA PHE A 142 27.40 -6.77 -10.42
C PHE A 142 28.45 -6.62 -11.53
N GLU A 143 29.69 -7.00 -11.26
CA GLU A 143 30.82 -6.93 -12.21
C GLU A 143 30.99 -5.54 -12.88
N GLY A 144 30.82 -4.46 -12.11
CA GLY A 144 30.93 -3.09 -12.60
C GLY A 144 29.73 -2.60 -13.40
N THR A 145 28.62 -3.34 -13.34
CA THR A 145 27.38 -2.99 -14.02
C THR A 145 26.28 -2.72 -12.97
N ASP A 146 25.66 -1.55 -13.05
CA ASP A 146 24.55 -1.17 -12.19
C ASP A 146 23.34 -2.09 -12.41
N ILE A 147 22.76 -2.56 -11.30
CA ILE A 147 21.49 -3.28 -11.30
C ILE A 147 20.37 -2.29 -10.99
N THR A 148 19.46 -2.11 -11.92
CA THR A 148 18.28 -1.23 -11.79
C THR A 148 16.98 -2.00 -11.96
N LEU A 149 15.88 -1.45 -11.40
CA LEU A 149 14.56 -2.04 -11.54
C LEU A 149 14.07 -1.98 -13.00
N SER A 150 13.50 -3.08 -13.48
CA SER A 150 12.80 -3.15 -14.76
C SER A 150 11.64 -4.15 -14.69
N PRO A 151 10.41 -3.77 -15.15
CA PRO A 151 10.04 -2.44 -15.67
C PRO A 151 9.88 -1.39 -14.57
N LEU A 152 10.04 -0.11 -14.92
CA LEU A 152 9.65 0.99 -14.04
C LEU A 152 8.12 1.17 -14.05
N PRO A 153 7.51 1.71 -12.98
CA PRO A 153 6.10 2.07 -12.98
C PRO A 153 5.79 3.16 -14.04
N VAL A 154 4.53 3.25 -14.46
CA VAL A 154 4.05 4.31 -15.37
C VAL A 154 4.04 5.65 -14.63
N GLN A 155 3.59 5.65 -13.39
CA GLN A 155 3.56 6.83 -12.54
C GLN A 155 4.97 7.14 -12.01
N GLN A 156 5.51 8.32 -12.34
CA GLN A 156 6.84 8.75 -11.95
C GLN A 156 6.80 9.91 -10.94
N PRO A 157 7.71 9.96 -9.97
CA PRO A 157 8.85 9.04 -9.74
C PRO A 157 8.44 7.69 -9.13
N HIS A 158 7.21 7.54 -8.72
CA HIS A 158 6.58 6.32 -8.20
C HIS A 158 5.05 6.50 -8.10
N PRO A 159 4.25 5.43 -7.99
CA PRO A 159 2.83 5.54 -7.67
C PRO A 159 2.61 6.33 -6.36
N PRO A 160 1.48 7.06 -6.22
CA PRO A 160 1.16 7.76 -4.98
C PRO A 160 1.24 6.82 -3.77
N LEU A 161 1.97 7.26 -2.74
CA LEU A 161 2.19 6.53 -1.49
C LEU A 161 1.36 7.14 -0.37
N TRP A 162 0.61 6.31 0.35
CA TRP A 162 -0.15 6.71 1.54
C TRP A 162 0.22 5.80 2.70
N VAL A 163 0.33 6.32 3.91
CA VAL A 163 0.73 5.52 5.08
C VAL A 163 -0.47 5.23 5.97
N ALA A 164 -0.79 3.96 6.15
CA ALA A 164 -1.74 3.55 7.17
C ALA A 164 -1.13 3.76 8.54
N ALA A 165 -1.57 4.80 9.22
CA ALA A 165 -1.01 5.22 10.49
C ALA A 165 -2.11 5.35 11.54
N PHE A 166 -1.83 4.73 12.73
CA PHE A 166 -2.69 4.87 13.87
C PHE A 166 -1.85 4.83 15.16
N GLY A 167 -2.13 5.80 16.01
CA GLY A 167 -1.30 6.06 17.17
C GLY A 167 -0.07 6.97 16.87
N PRO A 168 0.44 7.64 17.94
CA PRO A 168 1.35 8.80 17.80
C PRO A 168 2.62 8.52 16.99
N LEU A 169 3.24 7.35 17.21
CA LEU A 169 4.48 6.99 16.53
C LEU A 169 4.30 6.69 15.03
N ALA A 170 3.11 6.27 14.63
CA ALA A 170 2.80 6.04 13.23
C ALA A 170 2.51 7.35 12.51
N ILE A 171 1.73 8.22 13.13
CA ILE A 171 1.42 9.57 12.66
C ILE A 171 2.71 10.37 12.50
N LYS A 172 3.60 10.34 13.50
CA LYS A 172 4.92 10.97 13.40
C LYS A 172 5.71 10.45 12.21
N GLN A 173 5.77 9.13 12.02
CA GLN A 173 6.50 8.53 10.90
C GLN A 173 5.93 8.97 9.54
N ALA A 174 4.61 8.95 9.37
CA ALA A 174 3.96 9.39 8.14
C ALA A 174 4.28 10.87 7.84
N GLY A 175 4.13 11.74 8.84
CA GLY A 175 4.44 13.17 8.69
C GLY A 175 5.91 13.44 8.42
N THR A 176 6.84 12.74 9.10
CA THR A 176 8.28 12.87 8.87
C THR A 176 8.70 12.44 7.45
N LEU A 177 7.96 11.51 6.84
CA LEU A 177 8.18 11.09 5.46
C LEU A 177 7.51 12.02 4.44
N GLY A 178 6.79 13.04 4.86
CA GLY A 178 6.02 13.92 3.98
C GLY A 178 4.86 13.23 3.25
N LEU A 179 4.45 12.03 3.70
CA LEU A 179 3.45 11.21 3.03
C LEU A 179 2.05 11.41 3.64
N PRO A 180 0.99 11.44 2.84
CA PRO A 180 -0.38 11.38 3.33
C PRO A 180 -0.61 10.16 4.22
N TYR A 181 -1.44 10.29 5.27
CA TYR A 181 -1.80 9.14 6.06
C TYR A 181 -3.24 8.68 5.81
N ILE A 182 -3.46 7.38 5.93
CA ILE A 182 -4.78 6.76 5.90
C ILE A 182 -5.22 6.59 7.36
N ALA A 183 -6.30 7.28 7.73
CA ALA A 183 -6.89 7.19 9.05
C ALA A 183 -7.53 5.81 9.29
N SER A 184 -7.55 5.37 10.53
CA SER A 184 -8.23 4.14 10.90
C SER A 184 -9.75 4.36 10.97
N PRO A 185 -10.57 3.43 10.44
CA PRO A 185 -12.03 3.54 10.53
C PRO A 185 -12.58 3.38 11.95
N VAL A 186 -11.73 2.97 12.90
CA VAL A 186 -12.13 2.83 14.33
C VAL A 186 -11.77 4.05 15.19
N GLU A 187 -11.18 5.08 14.60
CA GLU A 187 -10.88 6.33 15.32
C GLU A 187 -12.15 7.14 15.54
N THR A 188 -12.26 7.77 16.72
CA THR A 188 -13.30 8.77 16.95
C THR A 188 -13.02 10.05 16.17
N LEU A 189 -14.03 10.88 15.93
CA LEU A 189 -13.84 12.17 15.25
C LEU A 189 -12.87 13.09 15.99
N SER A 190 -12.85 13.06 17.32
CA SER A 190 -11.88 13.82 18.12
C SER A 190 -10.46 13.32 17.91
N SER A 191 -10.22 12.01 18.02
CA SER A 191 -8.91 11.41 17.77
C SER A 191 -8.44 11.66 16.33
N LEU A 192 -9.35 11.57 15.37
CA LEU A 192 -9.04 11.86 13.98
C LEU A 192 -8.57 13.32 13.79
N LYS A 193 -9.25 14.28 14.40
CA LYS A 193 -8.85 15.70 14.38
C LYS A 193 -7.46 15.91 14.98
N GLU A 194 -7.21 15.32 16.16
CA GLU A 194 -5.90 15.40 16.81
C GLU A 194 -4.79 14.80 15.96
N ASN A 195 -5.02 13.62 15.38
CA ASN A 195 -4.07 12.95 14.51
C ASN A 195 -3.79 13.73 13.22
N ILE A 196 -4.80 14.36 12.63
CA ILE A 196 -4.61 15.24 11.46
C ILE A 196 -3.71 16.42 11.82
N LEU A 197 -3.96 17.09 12.92
CA LEU A 197 -3.16 18.23 13.38
C LEU A 197 -1.71 17.82 13.70
N ALA A 198 -1.53 16.68 14.38
CA ALA A 198 -0.21 16.14 14.68
C ALA A 198 0.57 15.77 13.39
N HIS A 199 -0.09 15.10 12.44
CA HIS A 199 0.50 14.78 11.14
C HIS A 199 0.95 16.03 10.40
N GLN A 200 0.09 17.04 10.29
CA GLN A 200 0.40 18.32 9.64
C GLN A 200 1.56 19.06 10.35
N GLY A 201 1.65 18.96 11.68
CA GLY A 201 2.79 19.46 12.45
C GLY A 201 4.10 18.81 12.00
N HIS A 202 4.13 17.47 11.98
CA HIS A 202 5.34 16.73 11.58
C HIS A 202 5.75 16.94 10.12
N VAL A 203 4.79 17.14 9.20
CA VAL A 203 5.08 17.50 7.80
C VAL A 203 5.79 18.87 7.74
N ARG A 204 5.25 19.88 8.44
CA ARG A 204 5.88 21.23 8.48
C ARG A 204 7.28 21.21 9.12
N ASP A 205 7.45 20.46 10.21
CA ASP A 205 8.73 20.38 10.94
C ASP A 205 9.86 19.77 10.09
N THR A 206 9.53 19.00 9.07
CA THR A 206 10.47 18.37 8.15
C THR A 206 10.61 19.06 6.80
N GLY A 207 9.88 20.14 6.56
CA GLY A 207 10.00 20.96 5.37
C GLY A 207 9.34 20.38 4.12
N HIS A 208 8.37 19.49 4.29
CA HIS A 208 7.56 18.91 3.20
C HIS A 208 6.31 19.72 2.88
#